data_b3009ec01d0d594e10dd0a7e2fa0801b
#
_entry.id   b3009ec01d0d594e10dd0a7e2fa0801b
#
_cell.length_a   1.000
_cell.length_b   1.000
_cell.length_c   1.000
_cell.angle_alpha   90.00
_cell.angle_beta   90.00
_cell.angle_gamma   90.00
#
_symmetry.space_group_name_H-M   'P 1'
#
loop_
_entity.id
_entity.type
_entity.pdbx_description
1 polymer ?
#
loop_
_entity_poly.entity_id
_entity_poly.type
_entity_poly.pdbx_seq_one_letter_code
_entity_poly.pdbx_strand_id
1 'polypeptide(L)' 'METYYVVEVNGRYYENETVLYSDNEIFEHSVRTTKSLLECERFYSEADAQETADKHGFVVRKVIVKVEE' A
#
# COMPACT_ATOMS: atom_id res chain seq x y z
N MET A 1 -4.60 21.36 3.25
CA MET A 1 -4.41 20.07 3.94
C MET A 1 -4.72 18.94 2.99
N GLU A 2 -3.80 18.01 2.84
CA GLU A 2 -3.96 16.85 1.98
C GLU A 2 -4.15 15.61 2.84
N THR A 3 -5.01 14.71 2.41
CA THR A 3 -5.25 13.45 3.09
C THR A 3 -5.07 12.31 2.09
N TYR A 4 -4.33 11.28 2.49
CA TYR A 4 -4.23 10.05 1.72
C TYR A 4 -4.11 8.87 2.68
N TYR A 5 -4.11 7.67 2.14
CA TYR A 5 -4.06 6.43 2.91
C TYR A 5 -2.88 5.59 2.47
N VAL A 6 -2.29 4.90 3.41
CA VAL A 6 -1.22 3.93 3.16
C VAL A 6 -1.60 2.60 3.78
N VAL A 7 -0.99 1.54 3.30
CA VAL A 7 -1.20 0.19 3.84
C VAL A 7 0.06 -0.21 4.60
N GLU A 8 -0.08 -0.48 5.89
CA GLU A 8 1.04 -0.79 6.79
C GLU A 8 1.11 -2.28 7.10
N VAL A 9 2.33 -2.79 7.12
CA VAL A 9 2.62 -4.14 7.55
C VAL A 9 3.94 -4.16 8.32
N ASN A 10 3.89 -4.58 9.59
CA ASN A 10 5.08 -4.72 10.46
C ASN A 10 6.01 -3.50 10.47
N GLY A 11 5.42 -2.29 10.56
CA GLY A 11 6.19 -1.05 10.60
C GLY A 11 6.73 -0.57 9.25
N ARG A 12 6.31 -1.23 8.18
CA ARG A 12 6.66 -0.85 6.81
C ARG A 12 5.38 -0.55 6.04
N TYR A 13 5.50 0.07 4.87
CA TYR A 13 4.37 0.45 4.04
C TYR A 13 4.39 -0.28 2.70
N TYR A 14 3.21 -0.67 2.25
CA TYR A 14 3.03 -1.29 0.94
C TYR A 14 3.50 -0.33 -0.15
N GLU A 15 4.34 -0.82 -1.06
CA GLU A 15 4.86 -0.05 -2.19
C GLU A 15 4.25 -0.53 -3.50
N ASN A 16 4.36 -1.81 -3.78
CA ASN A 16 3.76 -2.43 -4.95
C ASN A 16 3.70 -3.94 -4.80
N GLU A 17 3.07 -4.59 -5.75
CA GLU A 17 3.07 -6.04 -5.83
C GLU A 17 3.34 -6.49 -7.26
N THR A 18 3.96 -7.63 -7.39
CA THR A 18 4.28 -8.23 -8.67
C THR A 18 3.66 -9.63 -8.72
N VAL A 19 2.97 -9.92 -9.82
CA VAL A 19 2.39 -11.24 -10.06
C VAL A 19 3.00 -11.77 -11.36
N LEU A 20 3.66 -12.91 -11.29
CA LEU A 20 4.24 -13.56 -12.44
C LEU A 20 3.39 -14.78 -12.80
N TYR A 21 3.09 -14.93 -14.09
CA TYR A 21 2.28 -16.02 -14.62
C TYR A 21 3.11 -16.94 -15.49
N SER A 22 2.78 -18.23 -15.43
CA SER A 22 3.31 -19.24 -16.34
C SER A 22 2.14 -20.15 -16.73
N ASP A 23 1.87 -20.29 -18.02
CA ASP A 23 0.77 -21.12 -18.56
C ASP A 23 -0.60 -20.75 -17.95
N ASN A 24 -0.87 -19.44 -17.78
CA ASN A 24 -2.09 -18.89 -17.20
C ASN A 24 -2.28 -19.20 -15.70
N GLU A 25 -1.24 -19.69 -15.05
CA GLU A 25 -1.25 -19.91 -13.61
C GLU A 25 -0.34 -18.91 -12.93
N ILE A 26 -0.67 -18.53 -11.69
CA ILE A 26 0.19 -17.67 -10.91
C ILE A 26 1.43 -18.45 -10.51
N PHE A 27 2.58 -18.01 -11.02
CA PHE A 27 3.87 -18.61 -10.72
C PHE A 27 4.51 -17.98 -9.47
N GLU A 28 4.41 -16.68 -9.35
CA GLU A 28 4.97 -15.94 -8.22
C GLU A 28 4.11 -14.73 -7.92
N HIS A 29 3.93 -14.47 -6.63
CA HIS A 29 3.25 -13.27 -6.16
C HIS A 29 4.11 -12.67 -5.04
N SER A 30 4.68 -11.48 -5.28
CA SER A 30 5.56 -10.78 -4.35
C SER A 30 4.97 -9.43 -3.97
N VAL A 31 5.07 -9.09 -2.69
CA VAL A 31 4.70 -7.76 -2.18
C VAL A 31 5.98 -7.04 -1.78
N ARG A 32 6.15 -5.83 -2.28
CA ARG A 32 7.27 -4.97 -1.93
C ARG A 32 6.83 -3.93 -0.92
N THR A 33 7.62 -3.75 0.12
CA THR A 33 7.37 -2.76 1.17
C THR A 33 8.54 -1.81 1.33
N THR A 34 8.28 -0.64 1.93
CA THR A 34 9.29 0.39 2.17
C THR A 34 9.04 1.02 3.54
N LYS A 35 10.08 1.57 4.15
CA LYS A 35 9.95 2.36 5.37
C LYS A 35 9.64 3.83 5.09
N SER A 36 9.70 4.25 3.82
CA SER A 36 9.54 5.65 3.41
C SER A 36 8.11 5.95 3.00
N LEU A 37 7.48 6.94 3.63
CA LEU A 37 6.18 7.46 3.20
C LEU A 37 6.25 8.17 1.85
N LEU A 38 7.44 8.54 1.38
CA LEU A 38 7.63 9.17 0.07
C LEU A 38 7.65 8.16 -1.06
N GLU A 39 8.05 6.92 -0.77
CA GLU A 39 8.19 5.87 -1.78
C GLU A 39 7.04 4.88 -1.80
N CYS A 40 6.23 4.84 -0.75
CA CYS A 40 5.12 3.90 -0.66
C CYS A 40 3.97 4.29 -1.59
N GLU A 41 3.10 3.32 -1.88
CA GLU A 41 1.87 3.57 -2.62
C GLU A 41 0.93 4.44 -1.79
N ARG A 42 0.41 5.50 -2.42
CA ARG A 42 -0.56 6.40 -1.80
C ARG A 42 -1.93 6.14 -2.39
N PHE A 43 -2.90 5.87 -1.53
CA PHE A 43 -4.27 5.67 -1.93
C PHE A 43 -5.06 6.92 -1.55
N TYR A 44 -5.77 7.50 -2.50
CA TYR A 44 -6.59 8.68 -2.23
C TYR A 44 -8.04 8.33 -1.92
N SER A 45 -8.36 7.04 -1.99
CA SER A 45 -9.65 6.49 -1.57
C SER A 45 -9.41 5.47 -0.45
N GLU A 46 -10.12 5.63 0.66
CA GLU A 46 -10.05 4.67 1.77
C GLU A 46 -10.48 3.27 1.33
N ALA A 47 -11.50 3.19 0.45
CA ALA A 47 -11.98 1.92 -0.07
C ALA A 47 -10.91 1.18 -0.85
N ASP A 48 -10.11 1.89 -1.66
CA ASP A 48 -9.02 1.29 -2.43
C ASP A 48 -7.90 0.79 -1.52
N ALA A 49 -7.56 1.57 -0.50
CA ALA A 49 -6.56 1.16 0.49
C ALA A 49 -7.04 -0.07 1.26
N GLN A 50 -8.30 -0.10 1.65
CA GLN A 50 -8.89 -1.21 2.40
C GLN A 50 -8.93 -2.49 1.55
N GLU A 51 -9.23 -2.38 0.28
CA GLU A 51 -9.20 -3.51 -0.65
C GLU A 51 -7.82 -4.15 -0.70
N THR A 52 -6.77 -3.34 -0.83
CA THR A 52 -5.39 -3.83 -0.83
C THR A 52 -5.01 -4.43 0.53
N ALA A 53 -5.39 -3.78 1.62
CA ALA A 53 -5.11 -4.29 2.97
C ALA A 53 -5.79 -5.63 3.23
N ASP A 54 -7.05 -5.77 2.85
CA ASP A 54 -7.83 -7.00 3.05
C ASP A 54 -7.25 -8.17 2.26
N LYS A 55 -6.75 -7.90 1.06
CA LYS A 55 -6.15 -8.88 0.18
C LYS A 55 -4.93 -9.57 0.81
N HIS A 56 -4.20 -8.84 1.64
CA HIS A 56 -2.94 -9.31 2.25
C HIS A 56 -2.98 -9.42 3.77
N GLY A 57 -4.09 -9.06 4.41
CA GLY A 57 -4.18 -9.04 5.87
C GLY A 57 -3.40 -7.89 6.51
N PHE A 58 -3.25 -6.78 5.81
CA PHE A 58 -2.53 -5.60 6.27
C PHE A 58 -3.50 -4.57 6.88
N VAL A 59 -2.97 -3.45 7.36
CA VAL A 59 -3.73 -2.41 8.06
C VAL A 59 -3.68 -1.10 7.28
N VAL A 60 -4.84 -0.43 7.15
CA VAL A 60 -4.91 0.90 6.55
C VAL A 60 -4.55 1.96 7.58
N ARG A 61 -3.72 2.92 7.18
CA ARG A 61 -3.40 4.10 7.98
C ARG A 61 -3.74 5.36 7.19
N LYS A 62 -4.35 6.31 7.88
CA LYS A 62 -4.68 7.62 7.30
C LYS A 62 -3.51 8.58 7.54
N VAL A 63 -3.08 9.27 6.50
CA VAL A 63 -2.02 10.26 6.57
C VAL A 63 -2.59 11.64 6.26
N ILE A 64 -2.31 12.59 7.13
CA ILE A 64 -2.75 13.97 6.96
C ILE A 64 -1.50 14.83 6.80
N VAL A 65 -1.43 15.54 5.67
CA VAL A 65 -0.32 16.45 5.38
C VAL A 65 -0.79 17.88 5.63
N LYS A 66 -0.06 18.59 6.46
CA LYS A 66 -0.34 19.99 6.79
C LYS A 66 0.82 20.86 6.34
N VAL A 67 0.49 22.03 5.80
CA VAL A 67 1.49 23.05 5.49
C VAL A 67 1.57 24.00 6.67
N GLU A 68 2.76 24.14 7.23
CA GLU A 68 3.02 25.12 8.29
C GLU A 68 3.54 26.40 7.67
N GLU A 69 2.96 27.50 8.08
CA GLU A 69 3.37 28.84 7.65
C GLU A 69 4.10 29.57 8.76
#